data_d083f31b18a187d00fdc7df375aa117c
#
_entry.id   d083f31b18a187d00fdc7df375aa117c
#
_cell.length_a   1.000
_cell.length_b   1.000
_cell.length_c   1.000
_cell.angle_alpha   90.00
_cell.angle_beta   90.00
_cell.angle_gamma   90.00
#
_symmetry.space_group_name_H-M   'P 1'
#
loop_
_entity.id
_entity.type
_entity.pdbx_description
1 polymer ?
#
loop_
_entity_poly.entity_id
_entity_poly.type
_entity_poly.pdbx_seq_one_letter_code
_entity_poly.pdbx_strand_id
1 'polypeptide(L)'
;MRIFVSYEYKYTTLKRIIMELKGTKTEANLAAAFAGESQAHTKYQYYAGKARKDGYVQIANLFEETAKNEKEHAKIWFKYLHGGEVPATEVNLADAADGENFEWTDMYAKFAEEAKEEGFNDIAFLFSKVGAIEKTHEERYRKLLGNIKDGIVFSREEDMIWECSNCGHIVVGKKAPELCPVCKHPKSYFMLRAENY
;
A
#
# COMPACT_ATOMS: atom_id res chain seq x y z
N MET A 1 -31.11 36.23 2.71
CA MET A 1 -30.11 36.16 3.82
C MET A 1 -29.45 34.81 3.76
N ARG A 2 -28.27 34.73 3.10
CA ARG A 2 -27.50 33.48 2.92
C ARG A 2 -26.55 33.34 4.10
N ILE A 3 -26.68 32.25 4.86
CA ILE A 3 -25.80 31.92 5.97
C ILE A 3 -24.53 31.26 5.38
N PHE A 4 -23.43 31.99 5.37
CA PHE A 4 -22.09 31.43 5.17
C PHE A 4 -21.66 30.78 6.50
N VAL A 5 -21.73 29.46 6.57
CA VAL A 5 -21.07 28.72 7.65
C VAL A 5 -19.63 28.47 7.22
N SER A 6 -18.69 29.09 7.90
CA SER A 6 -17.27 29.12 7.57
C SER A 6 -16.63 27.73 7.67
N TYR A 7 -15.86 27.39 6.64
CA TYR A 7 -15.07 26.14 6.51
C TYR A 7 -13.90 26.01 7.50
N GLU A 8 -13.62 27.02 8.31
CA GLU A 8 -12.50 27.04 9.26
C GLU A 8 -12.68 26.15 10.50
N TYR A 9 -13.90 25.71 10.80
CA TYR A 9 -14.18 24.93 12.01
C TYR A 9 -13.71 23.45 11.93
N LYS A 10 -13.44 22.93 10.73
CA LYS A 10 -13.09 21.50 10.54
C LYS A 10 -11.63 21.16 10.83
N TYR A 11 -10.69 22.06 10.56
CA TYR A 11 -9.25 21.78 10.70
C TYR A 11 -8.73 21.82 12.14
N THR A 12 -9.25 22.71 12.96
CA THR A 12 -8.90 22.80 14.39
C THR A 12 -9.43 21.61 15.20
N THR A 13 -10.60 21.09 14.84
CA THR A 13 -11.21 19.96 15.54
C THR A 13 -10.46 18.64 15.26
N LEU A 14 -10.01 18.42 14.01
CA LEU A 14 -9.24 17.22 13.64
C LEU A 14 -7.88 17.15 14.35
N LYS A 15 -7.10 18.24 14.40
CA LYS A 15 -5.84 18.28 15.15
C LYS A 15 -6.00 17.99 16.64
N ARG A 16 -7.10 18.43 17.26
CA ARG A 16 -7.36 18.21 18.68
C ARG A 16 -7.73 16.76 18.98
N ILE A 17 -8.50 16.12 18.07
CA ILE A 17 -8.90 14.70 18.21
C ILE A 17 -7.68 13.78 18.12
N ILE A 18 -6.71 14.06 17.25
CA ILE A 18 -5.53 13.21 17.00
C ILE A 18 -4.58 13.20 18.19
N MET A 19 -4.40 14.34 18.89
CA MET A 19 -3.54 14.39 20.08
C MET A 19 -4.14 13.64 21.29
N GLU A 20 -5.43 13.38 21.32
CA GLU A 20 -6.14 12.70 22.41
C GLU A 20 -6.38 11.20 22.14
N LEU A 21 -6.08 10.68 20.94
CA LEU A 21 -6.36 9.28 20.59
C LEU A 21 -5.36 8.28 21.18
N LYS A 22 -4.10 8.66 21.27
CA LYS A 22 -3.02 7.73 21.64
C LYS A 22 -3.27 7.08 23.03
N GLY A 23 -3.27 5.75 23.07
CA GLY A 23 -3.50 4.95 24.28
C GLY A 23 -4.97 4.84 24.71
N THR A 24 -5.91 5.33 23.91
CA THR A 24 -7.35 5.26 24.24
C THR A 24 -8.00 3.98 23.71
N LYS A 25 -9.16 3.63 24.27
CA LYS A 25 -10.02 2.58 23.70
C LYS A 25 -10.48 2.91 22.26
N THR A 26 -10.63 4.20 21.95
CA THR A 26 -11.02 4.66 20.60
C THR A 26 -9.92 4.36 19.58
N GLU A 27 -8.66 4.56 19.94
CA GLU A 27 -7.53 4.16 19.08
C GLU A 27 -7.55 2.64 18.80
N ALA A 28 -7.72 1.83 19.84
CA ALA A 28 -7.85 0.38 19.69
C ALA A 28 -9.06 -0.02 18.82
N ASN A 29 -10.20 0.66 18.97
CA ASN A 29 -11.38 0.43 18.15
C ASN A 29 -11.16 0.83 16.69
N LEU A 30 -10.45 1.93 16.42
CA LEU A 30 -10.08 2.33 15.06
C LEU A 30 -9.15 1.31 14.39
N ALA A 31 -8.17 0.79 15.12
CA ALA A 31 -7.28 -0.26 14.63
C ALA A 31 -8.04 -1.56 14.31
N ALA A 32 -8.96 -1.96 15.21
CA ALA A 32 -9.82 -3.13 14.99
C ALA A 32 -10.77 -2.94 13.81
N ALA A 33 -11.36 -1.74 13.66
CA ALA A 33 -12.21 -1.42 12.53
C ALA A 33 -11.42 -1.43 11.20
N PHE A 34 -10.23 -0.82 11.16
CA PHE A 34 -9.35 -0.89 10.00
C PHE A 34 -9.02 -2.33 9.60
N ALA A 35 -8.67 -3.18 10.56
CA ALA A 35 -8.39 -4.59 10.32
C ALA A 35 -9.63 -5.33 9.78
N GLY A 36 -10.81 -5.12 10.38
CA GLY A 36 -12.08 -5.74 9.99
C GLY A 36 -12.47 -5.40 8.55
N GLU A 37 -12.44 -4.11 8.20
CA GLU A 37 -12.78 -3.63 6.84
C GLU A 37 -11.77 -4.13 5.78
N SER A 38 -10.47 -4.15 6.14
CA SER A 38 -9.42 -4.68 5.27
C SER A 38 -9.63 -6.16 4.97
N GLN A 39 -9.99 -6.96 5.99
CA GLN A 39 -10.34 -8.37 5.81
C GLN A 39 -11.63 -8.55 4.99
N ALA A 40 -12.66 -7.74 5.23
CA ALA A 40 -13.91 -7.77 4.49
C ALA A 40 -13.68 -7.48 3.02
N HIS A 41 -12.92 -6.42 2.70
CA HIS A 41 -12.49 -6.10 1.33
C HIS A 41 -11.87 -7.30 0.62
N THR A 42 -10.89 -7.95 1.24
CA THR A 42 -10.18 -9.10 0.65
C THR A 42 -11.10 -10.32 0.50
N LYS A 43 -11.88 -10.66 1.53
CA LYS A 43 -12.83 -11.80 1.49
C LYS A 43 -13.87 -11.62 0.40
N TYR A 44 -14.44 -10.43 0.24
CA TYR A 44 -15.47 -10.18 -0.77
C TYR A 44 -14.94 -10.28 -2.20
N GLN A 45 -13.68 -9.95 -2.45
CA GLN A 45 -13.04 -10.22 -3.73
C GLN A 45 -12.94 -11.74 -4.01
N TYR A 46 -12.62 -12.56 -3.01
CA TYR A 46 -12.61 -14.02 -3.16
C TYR A 46 -14.02 -14.57 -3.40
N TYR A 47 -15.02 -14.05 -2.68
CA TYR A 47 -16.42 -14.44 -2.85
C TYR A 47 -16.95 -14.07 -4.24
N ALA A 48 -16.62 -12.89 -4.74
CA ALA A 48 -16.94 -12.45 -6.09
C ALA A 48 -16.36 -13.42 -7.15
N GLY A 49 -15.09 -13.78 -7.00
CA GLY A 49 -14.44 -14.75 -7.88
C GLY A 49 -15.14 -16.12 -7.88
N LYS A 50 -15.56 -16.60 -6.71
CA LYS A 50 -16.32 -17.86 -6.60
C LYS A 50 -17.71 -17.75 -7.22
N ALA A 51 -18.47 -16.70 -6.90
CA ALA A 51 -19.80 -16.46 -7.45
C ALA A 51 -19.78 -16.39 -8.98
N ARG A 52 -18.76 -15.78 -9.56
CA ARG A 52 -18.58 -15.70 -11.02
C ARG A 52 -18.35 -17.08 -11.64
N LYS A 53 -17.54 -17.93 -11.00
CA LYS A 53 -17.32 -19.33 -11.44
C LYS A 53 -18.57 -20.17 -11.33
N ASP A 54 -19.44 -19.89 -10.35
CA ASP A 54 -20.72 -20.60 -10.16
C ASP A 54 -21.84 -20.09 -11.07
N GLY A 55 -21.57 -19.06 -11.92
CA GLY A 55 -22.54 -18.49 -12.85
C GLY A 55 -23.40 -17.36 -12.27
N TYR A 56 -23.16 -16.93 -11.05
CA TYR A 56 -23.94 -15.87 -10.37
C TYR A 56 -23.30 -14.49 -10.58
N VAL A 57 -23.30 -13.98 -11.81
CA VAL A 57 -22.62 -12.73 -12.20
C VAL A 57 -23.13 -11.54 -11.41
N GLN A 58 -24.46 -11.42 -11.19
CA GLN A 58 -25.02 -10.32 -10.39
C GLN A 58 -24.51 -10.35 -8.96
N ILE A 59 -24.44 -11.50 -8.31
CA ILE A 59 -23.93 -11.67 -6.95
C ILE A 59 -22.45 -11.31 -6.91
N ALA A 60 -21.66 -11.73 -7.90
CA ALA A 60 -20.25 -11.37 -8.01
C ALA A 60 -20.05 -9.86 -8.09
N ASN A 61 -20.83 -9.16 -8.91
CA ASN A 61 -20.76 -7.71 -9.05
C ASN A 61 -21.12 -6.98 -7.75
N LEU A 62 -22.11 -7.46 -7.00
CA LEU A 62 -22.46 -6.90 -5.68
C LEU A 62 -21.34 -7.10 -4.64
N PHE A 63 -20.67 -8.26 -4.64
CA PHE A 63 -19.50 -8.47 -3.79
C PHE A 63 -18.34 -7.52 -4.18
N GLU A 64 -18.07 -7.32 -5.47
CA GLU A 64 -17.02 -6.38 -5.92
C GLU A 64 -17.33 -4.93 -5.54
N GLU A 65 -18.60 -4.52 -5.66
CA GLU A 65 -19.07 -3.20 -5.25
C GLU A 65 -18.88 -3.01 -3.75
N THR A 66 -19.36 -3.96 -2.93
CA THR A 66 -19.21 -3.91 -1.48
C THR A 66 -17.74 -3.91 -1.09
N ALA A 67 -16.88 -4.73 -1.71
CA ALA A 67 -15.45 -4.73 -1.46
C ALA A 67 -14.81 -3.33 -1.66
N LYS A 68 -15.24 -2.58 -2.68
CA LYS A 68 -14.79 -1.20 -2.89
C LYS A 68 -15.21 -0.27 -1.76
N ASN A 69 -16.43 -0.45 -1.23
CA ASN A 69 -16.93 0.34 -0.10
C ASN A 69 -16.11 0.07 1.16
N GLU A 70 -15.83 -1.21 1.48
CA GLU A 70 -15.03 -1.60 2.65
C GLU A 70 -13.61 -1.07 2.58
N LYS A 71 -13.01 -1.00 1.38
CA LYS A 71 -11.71 -0.34 1.18
C LYS A 71 -11.75 1.15 1.56
N GLU A 72 -12.82 1.87 1.20
CA GLU A 72 -12.95 3.29 1.56
C GLU A 72 -13.25 3.47 3.06
N HIS A 73 -14.01 2.55 3.69
CA HIS A 73 -14.19 2.54 5.14
C HIS A 73 -12.85 2.32 5.86
N ALA A 74 -12.07 1.30 5.47
CA ALA A 74 -10.73 1.05 6.00
C ALA A 74 -9.84 2.30 5.90
N LYS A 75 -9.87 3.00 4.76
CA LYS A 75 -9.10 4.24 4.53
C LYS A 75 -9.50 5.38 5.47
N ILE A 76 -10.78 5.47 5.87
CA ILE A 76 -11.23 6.45 6.87
C ILE A 76 -10.52 6.17 8.19
N TRP A 77 -10.57 4.94 8.68
CA TRP A 77 -9.96 4.55 9.95
C TRP A 77 -8.44 4.66 9.93
N PHE A 78 -7.82 4.24 8.84
CA PHE A 78 -6.38 4.43 8.61
C PHE A 78 -5.96 5.89 8.74
N LYS A 79 -6.67 6.82 8.12
CA LYS A 79 -6.36 8.24 8.24
C LYS A 79 -6.47 8.76 9.66
N TYR A 80 -7.48 8.36 10.42
CA TYR A 80 -7.58 8.75 11.84
C TYR A 80 -6.41 8.24 12.67
N LEU A 81 -5.93 7.03 12.40
CA LEU A 81 -4.76 6.46 13.06
C LEU A 81 -3.45 7.17 12.68
N HIS A 82 -3.41 7.85 11.53
CA HIS A 82 -2.23 8.50 10.95
C HIS A 82 -2.34 10.03 10.85
N GLY A 83 -3.05 10.66 11.76
CA GLY A 83 -3.07 12.12 11.81
C GLY A 83 -4.04 12.81 10.83
N GLY A 84 -5.00 12.06 10.25
CA GLY A 84 -6.07 12.59 9.40
C GLY A 84 -5.81 12.43 7.89
N GLU A 85 -4.63 11.97 7.48
CA GLU A 85 -4.27 11.76 6.08
C GLU A 85 -3.45 10.48 5.89
N VAL A 86 -3.25 10.07 4.64
CA VAL A 86 -2.26 9.05 4.31
C VAL A 86 -0.89 9.71 4.38
N PRO A 87 0.07 9.18 5.14
CA PRO A 87 1.39 9.78 5.30
C PRO A 87 2.16 9.96 3.98
N ALA A 88 3.23 10.76 4.02
CA ALA A 88 4.11 10.96 2.88
C ALA A 88 4.75 9.64 2.40
N THR A 89 5.10 9.57 1.11
CA THR A 89 5.63 8.35 0.48
C THR A 89 6.84 7.78 1.21
N GLU A 90 7.74 8.62 1.71
CA GLU A 90 8.92 8.17 2.46
C GLU A 90 8.54 7.49 3.79
N VAL A 91 7.54 8.03 4.49
CA VAL A 91 7.01 7.44 5.73
C VAL A 91 6.34 6.10 5.42
N ASN A 92 5.52 6.04 4.36
CA ASN A 92 4.84 4.82 3.96
C ASN A 92 5.83 3.72 3.51
N LEU A 93 6.93 4.09 2.84
CA LEU A 93 7.97 3.12 2.46
C LEU A 93 8.73 2.58 3.66
N ALA A 94 8.98 3.42 4.67
CA ALA A 94 9.61 2.98 5.91
C ALA A 94 8.69 2.03 6.68
N ASP A 95 7.42 2.42 6.88
CA ASP A 95 6.41 1.63 7.56
C ASP A 95 6.20 0.26 6.87
N ALA A 96 6.05 0.26 5.54
CA ALA A 96 5.95 -0.98 4.77
C ALA A 96 7.18 -1.87 4.95
N ALA A 97 8.40 -1.32 4.85
CA ALA A 97 9.62 -2.09 5.02
C ALA A 97 9.74 -2.69 6.43
N ASP A 98 9.33 -1.95 7.46
CA ASP A 98 9.37 -2.42 8.86
C ASP A 98 8.28 -3.49 9.10
N GLY A 99 7.11 -3.37 8.47
CA GLY A 99 6.07 -4.40 8.48
C GLY A 99 6.53 -5.70 7.85
N GLU A 100 7.05 -5.66 6.62
CA GLU A 100 7.59 -6.84 5.93
C GLU A 100 8.76 -7.48 6.71
N ASN A 101 9.62 -6.64 7.33
CA ASN A 101 10.70 -7.13 8.19
C ASN A 101 10.16 -7.96 9.35
N PHE A 102 9.17 -7.44 10.08
CA PHE A 102 8.52 -8.17 11.18
C PHE A 102 7.87 -9.47 10.68
N GLU A 103 7.24 -9.44 9.51
CA GLU A 103 6.57 -10.62 8.96
C GLU A 103 7.55 -11.77 8.69
N TRP A 104 8.70 -11.52 8.10
CA TRP A 104 9.64 -12.60 7.77
C TRP A 104 10.60 -12.96 8.90
N THR A 105 10.98 -12.02 9.79
CA THR A 105 11.91 -12.32 10.89
C THR A 105 11.21 -12.99 12.08
N ASP A 106 9.99 -12.59 12.39
CA ASP A 106 9.26 -12.98 13.60
C ASP A 106 8.02 -13.80 13.30
N MET A 107 7.06 -13.22 12.59
CA MET A 107 5.72 -13.77 12.45
C MET A 107 5.71 -15.10 11.70
N TYR A 108 6.18 -15.13 10.45
CA TYR A 108 6.16 -16.35 9.64
C TYR A 108 7.19 -17.37 10.09
N ALA A 109 8.31 -16.96 10.65
CA ALA A 109 9.29 -17.87 11.25
C ALA A 109 8.64 -18.67 12.39
N LYS A 110 8.00 -17.97 13.33
CA LYS A 110 7.28 -18.59 14.45
C LYS A 110 6.12 -19.46 13.98
N PHE A 111 5.29 -18.97 13.04
CA PHE A 111 4.15 -19.73 12.54
C PHE A 111 4.57 -21.03 11.82
N ALA A 112 5.71 -21.01 11.12
CA ALA A 112 6.26 -22.21 10.48
C ALA A 112 6.70 -23.26 11.49
N GLU A 113 7.34 -22.83 12.59
CA GLU A 113 7.75 -23.73 13.68
C GLU A 113 6.52 -24.34 14.38
N GLU A 114 5.57 -23.52 14.81
CA GLU A 114 4.33 -23.98 15.47
C GLU A 114 3.53 -24.95 14.58
N ALA A 115 3.34 -24.62 13.29
CA ALA A 115 2.63 -25.49 12.37
C ALA A 115 3.34 -26.84 12.17
N LYS A 116 4.68 -26.85 12.18
CA LYS A 116 5.48 -28.08 12.10
C LYS A 116 5.33 -28.94 13.35
N GLU A 117 5.36 -28.32 14.54
CA GLU A 117 5.17 -29.00 15.83
C GLU A 117 3.79 -29.63 15.93
N GLU A 118 2.76 -28.98 15.39
CA GLU A 118 1.39 -29.47 15.32
C GLU A 118 1.15 -30.51 14.18
N GLY A 119 2.15 -30.78 13.34
CA GLY A 119 2.08 -31.75 12.25
C GLY A 119 1.55 -31.21 10.92
N PHE A 120 1.27 -29.91 10.80
CA PHE A 120 0.80 -29.26 9.56
C PHE A 120 1.99 -28.89 8.63
N ASN A 121 2.70 -29.90 8.17
CA ASN A 121 3.96 -29.71 7.41
C ASN A 121 3.76 -28.89 6.11
N ASP A 122 2.66 -29.05 5.40
CA ASP A 122 2.37 -28.29 4.17
C ASP A 122 2.14 -26.83 4.49
N ILE A 123 1.46 -26.50 5.61
CA ILE A 123 1.23 -25.14 6.06
C ILE A 123 2.55 -24.52 6.54
N ALA A 124 3.36 -25.27 7.30
CA ALA A 124 4.69 -24.82 7.73
C ALA A 124 5.60 -24.46 6.55
N PHE A 125 5.57 -25.30 5.49
CA PHE A 125 6.27 -25.02 4.25
C PHE A 125 5.80 -23.72 3.60
N LEU A 126 4.47 -23.51 3.51
CA LEU A 126 3.91 -22.29 2.93
C LEU A 126 4.28 -21.04 3.75
N PHE A 127 4.20 -21.08 5.07
CA PHE A 127 4.66 -19.98 5.93
C PHE A 127 6.13 -19.62 5.66
N SER A 128 7.00 -20.63 5.57
CA SER A 128 8.42 -20.40 5.27
C SER A 128 8.62 -19.79 3.87
N LYS A 129 7.82 -20.18 2.87
CA LYS A 129 7.93 -19.66 1.51
C LYS A 129 7.40 -18.24 1.39
N VAL A 130 6.27 -17.94 2.04
CA VAL A 130 5.72 -16.58 2.08
C VAL A 130 6.69 -15.66 2.81
N GLY A 131 7.20 -16.05 4.00
CA GLY A 131 8.20 -15.25 4.69
C GLY A 131 9.44 -14.92 3.84
N ALA A 132 9.90 -15.85 2.98
CA ALA A 132 10.99 -15.57 2.04
C ALA A 132 10.61 -14.53 0.97
N ILE A 133 9.33 -14.43 0.59
CA ILE A 133 8.82 -13.40 -0.31
C ILE A 133 8.81 -12.05 0.39
N GLU A 134 8.32 -11.98 1.64
CA GLU A 134 8.24 -10.73 2.39
C GLU A 134 9.63 -10.10 2.62
N LYS A 135 10.66 -10.92 2.76
CA LYS A 135 12.05 -10.44 2.74
C LYS A 135 12.38 -9.67 1.44
N THR A 136 11.95 -10.16 0.29
CA THR A 136 12.19 -9.47 -0.99
C THR A 136 11.38 -8.17 -1.11
N HIS A 137 10.19 -8.11 -0.48
CA HIS A 137 9.39 -6.90 -0.40
C HIS A 137 10.09 -5.85 0.47
N GLU A 138 10.59 -6.22 1.65
CA GLU A 138 11.39 -5.33 2.50
C GLU A 138 12.58 -4.75 1.74
N GLU A 139 13.41 -5.60 1.12
CA GLU A 139 14.58 -5.16 0.35
C GLU A 139 14.19 -4.16 -0.74
N ARG A 140 13.08 -4.40 -1.42
CA ARG A 140 12.53 -3.48 -2.44
C ARG A 140 12.13 -2.14 -1.84
N TYR A 141 11.36 -2.12 -0.75
CA TYR A 141 10.91 -0.87 -0.11
C TYR A 141 12.07 -0.08 0.46
N ARG A 142 13.06 -0.72 1.08
CA ARG A 142 14.28 -0.04 1.58
C ARG A 142 15.09 0.56 0.43
N LYS A 143 15.20 -0.14 -0.68
CA LYS A 143 15.88 0.40 -1.88
C LYS A 143 15.14 1.61 -2.46
N LEU A 144 13.82 1.56 -2.56
CA LEU A 144 13.01 2.68 -3.04
C LEU A 144 13.11 3.90 -2.10
N LEU A 145 13.07 3.67 -0.80
CA LEU A 145 13.27 4.71 0.22
C LEU A 145 14.67 5.34 0.10
N GLY A 146 15.70 4.53 -0.08
CA GLY A 146 17.06 5.00 -0.34
C GLY A 146 17.11 5.88 -1.59
N ASN A 147 16.51 5.46 -2.70
CA ASN A 147 16.47 6.24 -3.93
C ASN A 147 15.81 7.62 -3.76
N ILE A 148 14.80 7.73 -2.91
CA ILE A 148 14.17 9.04 -2.59
C ILE A 148 15.12 9.89 -1.77
N LYS A 149 15.69 9.36 -0.69
CA LYS A 149 16.61 10.06 0.20
C LYS A 149 17.86 10.57 -0.53
N ASP A 150 18.37 9.79 -1.46
CA ASP A 150 19.55 10.12 -2.27
C ASP A 150 19.22 11.02 -3.49
N GLY A 151 17.93 11.33 -3.72
CA GLY A 151 17.48 12.15 -4.85
C GLY A 151 17.67 11.49 -6.22
N ILE A 152 17.79 10.17 -6.26
CA ILE A 152 18.12 9.42 -7.48
C ILE A 152 16.95 8.70 -8.14
N VAL A 153 15.70 8.98 -7.74
CA VAL A 153 14.52 8.36 -8.37
C VAL A 153 14.48 8.63 -9.86
N PHE A 154 14.79 9.87 -10.27
CA PHE A 154 14.76 10.34 -11.66
C PHE A 154 16.14 10.71 -12.21
N SER A 155 17.22 10.27 -11.55
CA SER A 155 18.59 10.51 -12.00
C SER A 155 19.50 9.34 -11.66
N ARG A 156 20.61 9.21 -12.39
CA ARG A 156 21.68 8.23 -12.14
C ARG A 156 23.03 8.88 -12.47
N GLU A 157 24.09 8.31 -11.99
CA GLU A 157 25.45 8.75 -12.30
C GLU A 157 25.84 8.43 -13.75
N GLU A 158 25.29 7.35 -14.29
CA GLU A 158 25.50 6.88 -15.65
C GLU A 158 24.26 7.10 -16.53
N ASP A 159 24.45 6.98 -17.85
CA ASP A 159 23.33 7.04 -18.79
C ASP A 159 22.44 5.81 -18.65
N MET A 160 21.17 6.05 -18.42
CA MET A 160 20.13 5.04 -18.25
C MET A 160 19.07 5.19 -19.33
N ILE A 161 18.33 4.12 -19.54
CA ILE A 161 17.15 4.14 -20.41
C ILE A 161 15.93 4.51 -19.54
N TRP A 162 15.36 5.67 -19.84
CA TRP A 162 14.13 6.17 -19.20
C TRP A 162 12.95 5.97 -20.13
N GLU A 163 11.87 5.39 -19.63
CA GLU A 163 10.65 5.15 -20.38
C GLU A 163 9.48 5.90 -19.76
N CYS A 164 8.71 6.62 -20.58
CA CYS A 164 7.48 7.24 -20.18
C CYS A 164 6.36 6.19 -20.05
N SER A 165 5.88 5.94 -18.83
CA SER A 165 4.84 4.95 -18.54
C SER A 165 3.49 5.24 -19.19
N ASN A 166 3.26 6.49 -19.67
CA ASN A 166 2.02 6.86 -20.35
C ASN A 166 2.04 6.56 -21.86
N CYS A 167 3.16 6.82 -22.57
CA CYS A 167 3.19 6.73 -24.01
C CYS A 167 4.32 5.85 -24.57
N GLY A 168 5.18 5.26 -23.73
CA GLY A 168 6.29 4.41 -24.14
C GLY A 168 7.49 5.17 -24.75
N HIS A 169 7.50 6.51 -24.72
CA HIS A 169 8.64 7.28 -25.23
C HIS A 169 9.90 6.98 -24.43
N ILE A 170 10.99 6.71 -25.13
CA ILE A 170 12.28 6.34 -24.55
C ILE A 170 13.27 7.49 -24.69
N VAL A 171 14.02 7.75 -23.61
CA VAL A 171 15.14 8.70 -23.59
C VAL A 171 16.35 8.04 -22.93
N VAL A 172 17.52 8.21 -23.50
CA VAL A 172 18.79 7.78 -22.89
C VAL A 172 19.48 8.98 -22.28
N GLY A 173 19.95 8.86 -21.04
CA GLY A 173 20.67 9.90 -20.35
C GLY A 173 20.71 9.72 -18.84
N LYS A 174 21.44 10.59 -18.16
CA LYS A 174 21.60 10.54 -16.69
C LYS A 174 20.35 10.94 -15.91
N LYS A 175 19.40 11.64 -16.54
CA LYS A 175 18.19 12.15 -15.91
C LYS A 175 16.98 11.94 -16.79
N ALA A 176 15.84 11.62 -16.15
CA ALA A 176 14.56 11.67 -16.82
C ALA A 176 14.22 13.12 -17.21
N PRO A 177 13.58 13.36 -18.39
CA PRO A 177 13.13 14.69 -18.79
C PRO A 177 12.11 15.26 -17.81
N GLU A 178 12.11 16.57 -17.60
CA GLU A 178 11.10 17.25 -16.77
C GLU A 178 9.68 17.11 -17.37
N LEU A 179 9.61 17.01 -18.71
CA LEU A 179 8.37 16.87 -19.45
C LEU A 179 8.58 15.91 -20.62
N CYS A 180 7.68 14.95 -20.79
CA CYS A 180 7.75 14.05 -21.96
C CYS A 180 7.54 14.84 -23.24
N PRO A 181 8.49 14.79 -24.23
CA PRO A 181 8.37 15.57 -25.45
C PRO A 181 7.19 15.14 -26.33
N VAL A 182 6.72 13.90 -26.17
CA VAL A 182 5.64 13.32 -26.98
C VAL A 182 4.27 13.61 -26.37
N CYS A 183 4.01 13.17 -25.13
CA CYS A 183 2.68 13.21 -24.52
C CYS A 183 2.50 14.31 -23.48
N LYS A 184 3.54 15.10 -23.19
CA LYS A 184 3.53 16.23 -22.25
C LYS A 184 3.20 15.85 -20.81
N HIS A 185 3.34 14.59 -20.42
CA HIS A 185 3.27 14.20 -19.01
C HIS A 185 4.56 14.59 -18.27
N PRO A 186 4.46 14.93 -16.99
CA PRO A 186 5.60 15.37 -16.19
C PRO A 186 6.58 14.24 -15.91
N LYS A 187 7.77 14.58 -15.41
CA LYS A 187 8.86 13.67 -15.03
C LYS A 187 8.40 12.48 -14.18
N SER A 188 7.40 12.65 -13.34
CA SER A 188 6.83 11.59 -12.50
C SER A 188 6.30 10.38 -13.28
N TYR A 189 6.10 10.50 -14.59
CA TYR A 189 5.70 9.40 -15.47
C TYR A 189 6.87 8.63 -16.06
N PHE A 190 8.13 9.06 -15.83
CA PHE A 190 9.29 8.33 -16.28
C PHE A 190 9.74 7.30 -15.25
N MET A 191 10.14 6.15 -15.73
CA MET A 191 10.75 5.07 -14.94
C MET A 191 11.98 4.53 -15.66
N LEU A 192 12.86 3.86 -14.92
CA LEU A 192 13.92 3.07 -15.53
C LEU A 192 13.29 1.92 -16.32
N ARG A 193 13.67 1.78 -17.58
CA ARG A 193 13.21 0.67 -18.40
C ARG A 193 13.83 -0.63 -17.91
N ALA A 194 12.99 -1.64 -17.66
CA ALA A 194 13.41 -3.00 -17.37
C ALA A 194 13.46 -3.80 -18.68
N GLU A 195 14.57 -4.49 -18.92
CA GLU A 195 14.78 -5.37 -20.08
C GLU A 195 15.23 -6.74 -19.58
N ASN A 196 14.33 -7.42 -18.86
CA ASN A 196 14.60 -8.71 -18.22
C ASN A 196 13.73 -9.85 -18.78
N TYR A 197 13.32 -9.73 -20.03
CA TYR A 197 12.55 -10.72 -20.81
C TYR A 197 13.40 -11.38 -21.86
#